data_83cd03df5330ccf9651de95de6b8ff44
#
_entry.id   83cd03df5330ccf9651de95de6b8ff44
#
_cell.length_a   1.000
_cell.length_b   1.000
_cell.length_c   1.000
_cell.angle_alpha   90.00
_cell.angle_beta   90.00
_cell.angle_gamma   90.00
#
_symmetry.space_group_name_H-M   'P 1'
#
loop_
_entity.id
_entity.type
_entity.pdbx_description
1 polymer ?
#
loop_
_entity_poly.entity_id
_entity_poly.type
_entity_poly.pdbx_seq_one_letter_code
_entity_poly.pdbx_strand_id
1 'polypeptide(L)' 'MKKRNAVTPYGWKIKQKLVEKQMDQGTFCDTYHIPPSRLSNLIHGTRKAKKYRKLVSELLGLEE' A
#
# COMPACT_ATOMS: atom_id res chain seq x y z
N MET A 1 -19.99 -6.99 -12.28
CA MET A 1 -19.70 -6.47 -11.85
C MET A 1 -18.81 -5.78 -11.98
N LYS A 2 -18.44 -5.05 -11.84
CA LYS A 2 -17.62 -4.37 -11.96
C LYS A 2 -16.93 -4.13 -11.00
N LYS A 3 -15.93 -4.00 -10.84
CA LYS A 3 -15.32 -3.76 -9.95
C LYS A 3 -14.68 -2.66 -10.00
N ARG A 4 -14.71 -1.75 -9.39
CA ARG A 4 -14.00 -0.70 -9.35
C ARG A 4 -13.14 -0.80 -8.29
N ASN A 5 -12.29 -0.29 -7.76
CA ASN A 5 -11.48 -0.45 -6.58
C ASN A 5 -10.83 -1.81 -6.51
N ALA A 6 -10.51 -2.36 -7.65
CA ALA A 6 -9.81 -3.63 -7.69
C ALA A 6 -8.43 -3.45 -7.07
N VAL A 7 -8.06 -4.36 -6.18
CA VAL A 7 -6.77 -4.31 -5.51
C VAL A 7 -5.75 -5.03 -6.38
N THR A 8 -4.64 -4.38 -6.67
CA THR A 8 -3.58 -4.98 -7.46
C THR A 8 -2.88 -6.06 -6.65
N PRO A 9 -2.12 -6.96 -7.32
CA PRO A 9 -1.33 -7.93 -6.57
C PRO A 9 -0.39 -7.27 -5.57
N TYR A 10 0.20 -6.15 -5.94
CA TYR A 10 1.05 -5.40 -5.03
C TYR A 10 0.25 -4.87 -3.85
N GLY A 11 -0.96 -4.37 -4.13
CA GLY A 11 -1.82 -3.89 -3.06
C GLY A 11 -2.19 -4.98 -2.07
N TRP A 12 -2.43 -6.19 -2.57
CA TRP A 12 -2.71 -7.32 -1.70
C TRP A 12 -1.54 -7.62 -0.79
N LYS A 13 -0.32 -7.52 -1.32
CA LYS A 13 0.87 -7.74 -0.50
C LYS A 13 0.96 -6.70 0.61
N ILE A 14 0.62 -5.45 0.27
CA ILE A 14 0.62 -4.39 1.28
C ILE A 14 -0.37 -4.72 2.38
N LYS A 15 -1.60 -5.07 2.00
CA LYS A 15 -2.63 -5.36 2.99
C LYS A 15 -2.25 -6.54 3.86
N GLN A 16 -1.68 -7.57 3.26
CA GLN A 16 -1.28 -8.76 3.98
C GLN A 16 -0.20 -8.43 5.02
N LYS A 17 0.77 -7.63 4.61
CA LYS A 17 1.83 -7.24 5.54
C LYS A 17 1.32 -6.38 6.68
N LEU A 18 0.36 -5.51 6.39
CA LEU A 18 -0.22 -4.69 7.44
C LEU A 18 -0.94 -5.56 8.47
N VAL A 19 -1.66 -6.58 7.99
CA VAL A 19 -2.32 -7.51 8.90
C VAL A 19 -1.30 -8.23 9.77
N GLU A 20 -0.19 -8.65 9.16
CA GLU A 20 0.86 -9.33 9.92
C GLU A 20 1.45 -8.42 11.00
N LYS A 21 1.52 -7.12 10.72
CA LYS A 21 2.04 -6.17 11.68
C LYS A 21 0.96 -5.66 12.62
N GLN A 22 -0.27 -6.11 12.43
CA GLN A 22 -1.41 -5.68 13.23
C GLN A 22 -1.59 -4.18 13.16
N MET A 23 -1.44 -3.63 11.97
CA MET A 23 -1.63 -2.21 11.70
C MET A 23 -2.70 -2.04 10.65
N ASP A 24 -3.47 -0.96 10.75
CA ASP A 24 -4.33 -0.62 9.64
C ASP A 24 -3.62 0.41 8.76
N GLN A 25 -4.26 0.76 7.65
CA GLN A 25 -3.64 1.67 6.69
C GLN A 25 -3.41 3.05 7.30
N GLY A 26 -4.36 3.52 8.09
CA GLY A 26 -4.21 4.82 8.72
C GLY A 26 -3.03 4.85 9.67
N THR A 27 -2.89 3.81 10.48
CA THR A 27 -1.78 3.73 11.42
C THR A 27 -0.45 3.67 10.68
N PHE A 28 -0.40 2.88 9.60
CA PHE A 28 0.82 2.77 8.82
C PHE A 28 1.22 4.12 8.23
N CYS A 29 0.25 4.81 7.63
CA CYS A 29 0.52 6.11 7.04
C CYS A 29 0.98 7.11 8.08
N ASP A 30 0.36 7.08 9.24
CA ASP A 30 0.71 8.01 10.31
C ASP A 30 2.10 7.70 10.86
N THR A 31 2.41 6.43 11.03
CA THR A 31 3.69 6.02 11.59
C THR A 31 4.86 6.41 10.69
N TYR A 32 4.69 6.25 9.39
CA TYR A 32 5.78 6.47 8.44
C TYR A 32 5.61 7.75 7.64
N HIS A 33 4.63 8.57 7.99
CA HIS A 33 4.42 9.87 7.33
C HIS A 33 4.18 9.72 5.85
N ILE A 34 3.36 8.76 5.48
CA ILE A 34 2.99 8.52 4.09
C ILE A 34 1.58 9.07 3.89
N PRO A 35 1.35 9.94 2.90
CA PRO A 35 0.00 10.42 2.64
C PRO A 35 -0.94 9.26 2.34
N PRO A 36 -2.12 9.22 2.98
CA PRO A 36 -3.05 8.12 2.73
C PRO A 36 -3.44 7.99 1.27
N SER A 37 -3.54 9.10 0.55
CA SER A 37 -3.90 9.03 -0.85
C SER A 37 -2.82 8.33 -1.67
N ARG A 38 -1.57 8.50 -1.28
CA ARG A 38 -0.48 7.83 -2.00
C ARG A 38 -0.51 6.33 -1.76
N LEU A 39 -0.77 5.93 -0.52
CA LEU A 39 -0.88 4.51 -0.22
C LEU A 39 -2.06 3.91 -0.98
N SER A 40 -3.17 4.60 -1.02
CA SER A 40 -4.33 4.14 -1.78
C SER A 40 -3.98 3.97 -3.26
N ASN A 41 -3.24 4.93 -3.83
CA ASN A 41 -2.84 4.81 -5.22
C ASN A 41 -1.99 3.57 -5.47
N LEU A 42 -1.12 3.24 -4.52
CA LEU A 42 -0.29 2.04 -4.64
C LEU A 42 -1.14 0.78 -4.58
N ILE A 43 -2.08 0.76 -3.66
CA ILE A 43 -2.92 -0.42 -3.46
C ILE A 43 -3.78 -0.69 -4.70
N HIS A 44 -4.32 0.36 -5.28
CA HIS A 44 -5.24 0.21 -6.40
C HIS A 44 -4.57 0.41 -7.74
N GLY A 45 -3.32 0.83 -7.75
CA GLY A 45 -2.60 1.04 -9.00
C GLY A 45 -3.18 2.15 -9.85
N THR A 46 -3.79 3.16 -9.23
CA THR A 46 -4.46 4.21 -9.97
C THR A 46 -3.52 5.28 -10.47
N ARG A 47 -2.32 5.36 -9.89
CA ARG A 47 -1.34 6.33 -10.31
C ARG A 47 0.04 5.78 -10.14
N LYS A 48 0.97 6.35 -10.88
CA LYS A 48 2.35 5.98 -10.70
C LYS A 48 2.88 6.67 -9.46
N ALA A 49 3.33 5.92 -8.53
CA ALA A 49 3.86 6.45 -7.28
C ALA A 49 5.15 5.71 -6.96
N LYS A 50 6.07 5.72 -7.91
CA LYS A 50 7.29 4.94 -7.79
C LYS A 50 8.08 5.25 -6.53
N LYS A 51 8.14 6.51 -6.17
CA LYS A 51 8.87 6.91 -4.99
C LYS A 51 8.30 6.23 -3.76
N TYR A 52 7.00 6.28 -3.59
CA TYR A 52 6.38 5.67 -2.43
C TYR A 52 6.33 4.17 -2.55
N ARG A 53 6.24 3.66 -3.77
CA ARG A 53 6.25 2.21 -3.96
C ARG A 53 7.54 1.61 -3.44
N LYS A 54 8.67 2.22 -3.78
CA LYS A 54 9.94 1.74 -3.30
C LYS A 54 10.03 1.84 -1.79
N LEU A 55 9.59 2.97 -1.24
CA LEU A 55 9.60 3.16 0.20
C LEU A 55 8.75 2.14 0.92
N VAL A 56 7.54 1.94 0.45
CA VAL A 56 6.62 0.99 1.08
C VAL A 56 7.17 -0.43 0.97
N SER A 57 7.75 -0.76 -0.17
CA SER A 57 8.35 -2.09 -0.34
C SER A 57 9.45 -2.32 0.68
N GLU A 58 10.28 -1.32 0.91
CA GLU A 58 11.35 -1.45 1.88
C GLU A 58 10.82 -1.55 3.30
N LEU A 59 9.81 -0.73 3.61
CA LEU A 59 9.26 -0.73 4.96
C LEU A 59 8.57 -2.04 5.30
N LEU A 60 7.92 -2.65 4.32
CA LEU A 60 7.17 -3.87 4.54
C LEU A 60 7.92 -5.12 4.13
N GLY A 61 9.08 -4.97 3.55
CA GLY A 61 9.86 -6.11 3.11
C GLY A 61 9.25 -6.82 1.91
N LEU A 62 8.63 -6.07 1.02
CA LEU A 62 8.02 -6.64 -0.16
C LEU A 62 9.04 -6.79 -1.27
N GLU A 63 8.86 -7.82 -2.08
CA GLU A 63 9.69 -7.99 -3.26
C GLU A 63 8.88 -7.60 -4.48
N GLU A 64 9.52 -6.97 -5.40
CA GLU A 64 8.86 -6.52 -6.62
C GLU A 64 9.07 -7.49 -7.75
#